data_71c1fa22b614dc27cb005adf1467e016
#
_entry.id   71c1fa22b614dc27cb005adf1467e016
#
_cell.length_a   1.000
_cell.length_b   1.000
_cell.length_c   1.000
_cell.angle_alpha   90.00
_cell.angle_beta   90.00
_cell.angle_gamma   90.00
#
_symmetry.space_group_name_H-M   'P 1'
#
loop_
_entity.id
_entity.type
_entity.pdbx_description
1 polymer ?
#
loop_
_entity_poly.entity_id
_entity_poly.type
_entity_poly.pdbx_seq_one_letter_code
_entity_poly.pdbx_strand_id
1 'polypeptide(L)'
;MIRFRPTATVIGFLLCLSLTGINPPPASADNPFSGLSARLVAEGFAAEQVQALYDDPGSVFETEGVALFFVHSEGRLNYGQFAAPEAIERARRYMARHSDALAAAETAHGVPSEVITGILLVETRLGTYTGNRRVLSTLSTMAALSDPAVRQRFWEQIPPERRISSDRFAAKADAKSAWAYEELKAFLRFTAREGIDPLTVPGSYAGAMGICQFMPSNALRLALDGDGDGRVDLFNHTDAIASVGNYLRHHRWRPGMARDQRYRVILRYNYSKPYAETILNIADQLGG
;
A
#
# COMPACT_ATOMS: atom_id res chain seq x y z
N MET A 1 -84.54 -16.84 -28.06
CA MET A 1 -83.38 -15.94 -27.98
C MET A 1 -82.29 -16.71 -27.16
N ILE A 2 -81.42 -17.35 -27.85
CA ILE A 2 -80.38 -18.20 -27.26
C ILE A 2 -79.07 -17.39 -27.33
N ARG A 3 -78.45 -17.05 -26.14
CA ARG A 3 -77.19 -16.31 -26.10
C ARG A 3 -76.05 -17.36 -25.93
N PHE A 4 -75.19 -17.48 -26.94
CA PHE A 4 -73.92 -18.20 -26.84
C PHE A 4 -72.92 -17.41 -26.05
N ARG A 5 -72.26 -18.06 -25.10
CA ARG A 5 -71.03 -17.59 -24.41
C ARG A 5 -69.83 -18.24 -25.07
N PRO A 6 -68.76 -17.52 -25.43
CA PRO A 6 -67.52 -18.12 -25.84
C PRO A 6 -66.65 -18.52 -24.63
N THR A 7 -66.18 -19.74 -24.63
CA THR A 7 -65.18 -20.25 -23.72
C THR A 7 -63.79 -19.81 -24.15
N ALA A 8 -63.09 -19.07 -23.27
CA ALA A 8 -61.73 -18.67 -23.51
C ALA A 8 -60.79 -19.79 -23.05
N THR A 9 -60.04 -20.37 -24.01
CA THR A 9 -58.98 -21.34 -23.77
C THR A 9 -57.70 -20.56 -23.35
N VAL A 10 -57.26 -20.71 -22.11
CA VAL A 10 -56.01 -20.17 -21.66
C VAL A 10 -54.91 -21.15 -22.05
N ILE A 11 -54.09 -20.77 -23.03
CA ILE A 11 -52.84 -21.50 -23.37
C ILE A 11 -51.76 -20.96 -22.42
N GLY A 12 -51.38 -21.79 -21.44
CA GLY A 12 -50.26 -21.53 -20.56
C GLY A 12 -48.95 -21.71 -21.31
N PHE A 13 -48.21 -20.61 -21.55
CA PHE A 13 -46.85 -20.64 -22.01
C PHE A 13 -45.92 -20.90 -20.79
N LEU A 14 -45.40 -22.13 -20.69
CA LEU A 14 -44.33 -22.43 -19.77
C LEU A 14 -43.03 -21.85 -20.33
N LEU A 15 -42.58 -20.74 -19.75
CA LEU A 15 -41.29 -20.13 -20.05
C LEU A 15 -40.24 -20.94 -19.26
N CYS A 16 -39.59 -21.93 -19.89
CA CYS A 16 -38.37 -22.54 -19.34
C CYS A 16 -37.25 -21.53 -19.39
N LEU A 17 -36.97 -20.86 -18.25
CA LEU A 17 -35.71 -20.14 -18.05
C LEU A 17 -34.59 -21.18 -17.94
N SER A 18 -33.89 -21.44 -19.03
CA SER A 18 -32.61 -22.12 -19.04
C SER A 18 -31.58 -21.14 -18.39
N LEU A 19 -31.27 -21.35 -17.11
CA LEU A 19 -30.07 -20.80 -16.47
C LEU A 19 -28.84 -21.40 -17.19
N THR A 20 -28.38 -20.73 -18.24
CA THR A 20 -27.04 -20.99 -18.75
C THR A 20 -26.06 -20.50 -17.68
N GLY A 21 -25.56 -21.44 -16.88
CA GLY A 21 -24.44 -21.17 -16.00
C GLY A 21 -23.29 -20.65 -16.87
N ILE A 22 -22.97 -19.38 -16.73
CA ILE A 22 -21.74 -18.80 -17.26
C ILE A 22 -20.65 -19.41 -16.40
N ASN A 23 -20.08 -20.55 -16.84
CA ASN A 23 -18.83 -21.00 -16.28
C ASN A 23 -17.78 -19.95 -16.63
N PRO A 24 -17.05 -19.39 -15.65
CA PRO A 24 -15.93 -18.53 -15.95
C PRO A 24 -14.96 -19.30 -16.85
N PRO A 25 -14.31 -18.65 -17.83
CA PRO A 25 -13.32 -19.30 -18.68
C PRO A 25 -12.26 -19.97 -17.79
N PRO A 26 -11.75 -21.16 -18.16
CA PRO A 26 -10.73 -21.83 -17.39
C PRO A 26 -9.54 -20.87 -17.27
N ALA A 27 -9.13 -20.58 -16.03
CA ALA A 27 -7.95 -19.79 -15.73
C ALA A 27 -6.78 -20.37 -16.54
N SER A 28 -6.12 -19.54 -17.35
CA SER A 28 -4.92 -19.96 -18.09
C SER A 28 -3.94 -20.55 -17.07
N ALA A 29 -3.52 -21.80 -17.28
CA ALA A 29 -2.67 -22.55 -16.35
C ALA A 29 -1.29 -21.88 -16.07
N ASP A 30 -0.97 -20.81 -16.80
CA ASP A 30 0.28 -20.06 -16.71
C ASP A 30 0.18 -18.71 -15.99
N ASN A 31 -1.02 -18.19 -15.69
CA ASN A 31 -1.14 -16.91 -14.99
C ASN A 31 -0.94 -17.13 -13.46
N PRO A 32 0.16 -16.61 -12.86
CA PRO A 32 0.45 -16.80 -11.43
C PRO A 32 -0.56 -16.11 -10.51
N PHE A 33 -1.40 -15.22 -11.05
CA PHE A 33 -2.41 -14.49 -10.30
C PHE A 33 -3.82 -15.09 -10.40
N SER A 34 -4.02 -16.22 -11.10
CA SER A 34 -5.35 -16.83 -11.29
C SER A 34 -6.07 -17.15 -9.98
N GLY A 35 -5.38 -17.78 -9.01
CA GLY A 35 -5.93 -18.06 -7.69
C GLY A 35 -6.17 -16.78 -6.86
N LEU A 36 -5.31 -15.77 -7.01
CA LEU A 36 -5.47 -14.46 -6.37
C LEU A 36 -6.69 -13.73 -6.93
N SER A 37 -6.87 -13.71 -8.26
CA SER A 37 -8.02 -13.11 -8.93
C SER A 37 -9.33 -13.71 -8.44
N ALA A 38 -9.41 -15.05 -8.38
CA ALA A 38 -10.59 -15.76 -7.89
C ALA A 38 -10.93 -15.36 -6.43
N ARG A 39 -9.91 -15.18 -5.56
CA ARG A 39 -10.09 -14.75 -4.17
C ARG A 39 -10.62 -13.32 -4.08
N LEU A 40 -10.07 -12.39 -4.89
CA LEU A 40 -10.55 -10.99 -4.93
C LEU A 40 -12.01 -10.93 -5.36
N VAL A 41 -12.40 -11.66 -6.39
CA VAL A 41 -13.80 -11.73 -6.86
C VAL A 41 -14.71 -12.33 -5.79
N ALA A 42 -14.29 -13.39 -5.10
CA ALA A 42 -15.04 -13.99 -3.99
C ALA A 42 -15.26 -13.03 -2.82
N GLU A 43 -14.37 -12.05 -2.61
CA GLU A 43 -14.50 -11.00 -1.59
C GLU A 43 -15.16 -9.70 -2.11
N GLY A 44 -15.80 -9.75 -3.30
CA GLY A 44 -16.68 -8.70 -3.81
C GLY A 44 -16.02 -7.66 -4.70
N PHE A 45 -14.78 -7.87 -5.16
CA PHE A 45 -14.21 -7.06 -6.24
C PHE A 45 -14.87 -7.43 -7.57
N ALA A 46 -15.15 -6.45 -8.43
CA ALA A 46 -15.80 -6.68 -9.71
C ALA A 46 -14.96 -7.59 -10.62
N ALA A 47 -15.53 -8.70 -11.06
CA ALA A 47 -14.82 -9.72 -11.82
C ALA A 47 -14.14 -9.17 -13.09
N GLU A 48 -14.87 -8.31 -13.84
CA GLU A 48 -14.33 -7.69 -15.05
C GLU A 48 -13.12 -6.78 -14.77
N GLN A 49 -13.16 -6.02 -13.66
CA GLN A 49 -12.05 -5.15 -13.26
C GLN A 49 -10.83 -5.96 -12.83
N VAL A 50 -11.04 -7.02 -12.03
CA VAL A 50 -9.96 -7.92 -11.60
C VAL A 50 -9.35 -8.64 -12.80
N GLN A 51 -10.16 -9.10 -13.73
CA GLN A 51 -9.71 -9.74 -14.95
C GLN A 51 -8.87 -8.79 -15.81
N ALA A 52 -9.40 -7.59 -16.11
CA ALA A 52 -8.70 -6.57 -16.87
C ALA A 52 -7.35 -6.17 -16.23
N LEU A 53 -7.32 -6.07 -14.90
CA LEU A 53 -6.12 -5.72 -14.14
C LEU A 53 -5.01 -6.76 -14.30
N TYR A 54 -5.33 -8.05 -14.23
CA TYR A 54 -4.33 -9.13 -14.30
C TYR A 54 -4.10 -9.67 -15.71
N ASP A 55 -4.90 -9.28 -16.71
CA ASP A 55 -4.63 -9.49 -18.13
C ASP A 55 -3.72 -8.37 -18.70
N ASP A 56 -3.59 -7.24 -18.00
CA ASP A 56 -2.72 -6.15 -18.41
C ASP A 56 -1.24 -6.54 -18.28
N PRO A 57 -0.42 -6.31 -19.32
CA PRO A 57 1.03 -6.59 -19.29
C PRO A 57 1.79 -5.86 -18.17
N GLY A 58 1.26 -4.77 -17.63
CA GLY A 58 1.80 -4.03 -16.49
C GLY A 58 1.66 -4.76 -15.16
N SER A 59 0.81 -5.78 -15.07
CA SER A 59 0.66 -6.66 -13.91
C SER A 59 1.74 -7.75 -13.89
N VAL A 60 2.96 -7.36 -13.52
CA VAL A 60 4.14 -8.24 -13.57
C VAL A 60 4.28 -9.03 -12.27
N PHE A 61 4.69 -10.31 -12.39
CA PHE A 61 5.11 -11.12 -11.24
C PHE A 61 6.51 -10.68 -10.79
N GLU A 62 6.59 -9.98 -9.65
CA GLU A 62 7.78 -9.24 -9.18
C GLU A 62 8.66 -10.12 -8.29
N THR A 63 9.51 -10.94 -8.88
CA THR A 63 10.36 -11.88 -8.12
C THR A 63 11.48 -11.19 -7.36
N GLU A 64 12.20 -10.25 -7.98
CA GLU A 64 13.39 -9.66 -7.37
C GLU A 64 13.08 -8.83 -6.12
N GLY A 65 12.12 -7.90 -6.21
CA GLY A 65 11.74 -7.04 -5.10
C GLY A 65 11.15 -7.83 -3.96
N VAL A 66 10.27 -8.75 -4.28
CA VAL A 66 9.66 -9.63 -3.27
C VAL A 66 10.69 -10.56 -2.62
N ALA A 67 11.67 -11.08 -3.37
CA ALA A 67 12.78 -11.85 -2.79
C ALA A 67 13.60 -11.01 -1.78
N LEU A 68 13.87 -9.74 -2.09
CA LEU A 68 14.53 -8.83 -1.15
C LEU A 68 13.77 -8.68 0.16
N PHE A 69 12.45 -8.62 0.12
CA PHE A 69 11.61 -8.52 1.32
C PHE A 69 11.78 -9.73 2.27
N PHE A 70 12.04 -10.93 1.72
CA PHE A 70 12.26 -12.13 2.54
C PHE A 70 13.65 -12.21 3.17
N VAL A 71 14.66 -11.53 2.60
CA VAL A 71 16.07 -11.62 3.03
C VAL A 71 16.58 -10.30 3.63
N HIS A 72 15.88 -9.20 3.45
CA HIS A 72 16.31 -7.89 3.96
C HIS A 72 16.31 -7.82 5.48
N SER A 73 17.30 -7.10 6.03
CA SER A 73 17.42 -6.76 7.45
C SER A 73 17.65 -5.26 7.58
N GLU A 74 16.71 -4.54 8.19
CA GLU A 74 16.79 -3.08 8.45
C GLU A 74 18.00 -2.69 9.32
N GLY A 75 18.54 -3.61 10.10
CA GLY A 75 19.71 -3.35 10.96
C GLY A 75 21.00 -2.99 10.22
N ARG A 76 21.01 -3.03 8.87
CA ARG A 76 22.15 -2.65 8.02
C ARG A 76 22.04 -1.24 7.43
N LEU A 77 20.93 -0.53 7.64
CA LEU A 77 20.76 0.80 7.10
C LEU A 77 21.61 1.81 7.86
N ASN A 78 22.42 2.61 7.13
CA ASN A 78 23.18 3.69 7.73
C ASN A 78 22.28 4.92 7.96
N TYR A 79 21.63 4.96 9.12
CA TYR A 79 20.76 6.07 9.49
C TYR A 79 21.51 7.40 9.70
N GLY A 80 22.82 7.37 10.05
CA GLY A 80 23.63 8.56 10.26
C GLY A 80 23.70 9.49 9.05
N GLN A 81 23.53 8.98 7.83
CA GLN A 81 23.49 9.78 6.61
C GLN A 81 22.36 10.82 6.58
N PHE A 82 21.24 10.58 7.30
CA PHE A 82 20.09 11.48 7.34
C PHE A 82 20.26 12.63 8.35
N ALA A 83 21.19 12.48 9.32
CA ALA A 83 21.54 13.51 10.29
C ALA A 83 22.82 14.28 9.89
N ALA A 84 23.39 14.01 8.71
CA ALA A 84 24.55 14.73 8.18
C ALA A 84 24.19 16.20 7.85
N PRO A 85 25.15 17.15 7.94
CA PRO A 85 24.89 18.60 7.72
C PRO A 85 24.16 18.88 6.41
N GLU A 86 24.53 18.23 5.34
CA GLU A 86 23.92 18.43 4.00
C GLU A 86 22.47 17.93 3.95
N ALA A 87 22.14 16.89 4.71
CA ALA A 87 20.77 16.39 4.80
C ALA A 87 19.91 17.35 5.63
N ILE A 88 20.42 17.85 6.75
CA ILE A 88 19.76 18.85 7.58
C ILE A 88 19.52 20.14 6.80
N GLU A 89 20.50 20.60 6.04
CA GLU A 89 20.35 21.81 5.21
C GLU A 89 19.29 21.61 4.10
N ARG A 90 19.20 20.42 3.49
CA ARG A 90 18.08 20.10 2.57
C ARG A 90 16.75 20.12 3.29
N ALA A 91 16.69 19.61 4.52
CA ALA A 91 15.47 19.61 5.32
C ALA A 91 15.03 21.06 5.68
N ARG A 92 15.95 21.96 6.04
CA ARG A 92 15.64 23.38 6.27
C ARG A 92 15.07 24.06 5.02
N ARG A 93 15.68 23.82 3.85
CA ARG A 93 15.14 24.36 2.59
C ARG A 93 13.76 23.77 2.24
N TYR A 94 13.53 22.51 2.57
CA TYR A 94 12.22 21.89 2.42
C TYR A 94 11.17 22.54 3.33
N MET A 95 11.50 22.74 4.61
CA MET A 95 10.61 23.42 5.56
C MET A 95 10.27 24.85 5.10
N ALA A 96 11.25 25.58 4.61
CA ALA A 96 11.01 26.93 4.06
C ALA A 96 10.10 26.92 2.83
N ARG A 97 10.25 25.93 1.95
CA ARG A 97 9.42 25.77 0.72
C ARG A 97 7.99 25.36 1.03
N HIS A 98 7.78 24.54 2.04
CA HIS A 98 6.48 23.96 2.41
C HIS A 98 5.97 24.49 3.74
N SER A 99 6.37 25.72 4.12
CA SER A 99 6.07 26.33 5.41
C SER A 99 4.58 26.33 5.74
N ASP A 100 3.74 26.69 4.76
CA ASP A 100 2.29 26.82 4.96
C ASP A 100 1.64 25.44 5.20
N ALA A 101 2.01 24.43 4.44
CA ALA A 101 1.52 23.08 4.62
C ALA A 101 1.97 22.46 5.96
N LEU A 102 3.23 22.70 6.35
CA LEU A 102 3.77 22.24 7.62
C LEU A 102 3.08 22.93 8.80
N ALA A 103 2.88 24.25 8.74
CA ALA A 103 2.19 25.01 9.78
C ALA A 103 0.71 24.59 9.90
N ALA A 104 0.03 24.33 8.76
CA ALA A 104 -1.33 23.80 8.75
C ALA A 104 -1.41 22.42 9.41
N ALA A 105 -0.50 21.51 9.08
CA ALA A 105 -0.44 20.17 9.67
C ALA A 105 -0.10 20.21 11.16
N GLU A 106 0.82 21.08 11.59
CA GLU A 106 1.14 21.27 12.99
C GLU A 106 -0.06 21.82 13.78
N THR A 107 -0.76 22.79 13.23
CA THR A 107 -1.98 23.35 13.84
C THR A 107 -3.08 22.30 13.96
N ALA A 108 -3.32 21.50 12.91
CA ALA A 108 -4.39 20.52 12.88
C ALA A 108 -4.11 19.28 13.75
N HIS A 109 -2.84 18.86 13.83
CA HIS A 109 -2.48 17.56 14.40
C HIS A 109 -1.62 17.71 15.68
N GLY A 110 -1.05 18.87 15.96
CA GLY A 110 -0.18 19.12 17.11
C GLY A 110 1.18 18.40 17.00
N VAL A 111 1.61 18.08 15.78
CA VAL A 111 2.88 17.43 15.46
C VAL A 111 3.84 18.50 14.94
N PRO A 112 5.02 18.72 15.57
CA PRO A 112 5.97 19.72 15.11
C PRO A 112 6.42 19.52 13.67
N SER A 113 6.55 20.60 12.92
CA SER A 113 7.01 20.62 11.52
C SER A 113 8.33 19.90 11.31
N GLU A 114 9.23 19.96 12.29
CA GLU A 114 10.54 19.29 12.29
C GLU A 114 10.40 17.76 12.33
N VAL A 115 9.43 17.24 13.07
CA VAL A 115 9.18 15.78 13.16
C VAL A 115 8.61 15.27 11.86
N ILE A 116 7.63 15.97 11.27
CA ILE A 116 7.05 15.62 9.96
C ILE A 116 8.17 15.63 8.91
N THR A 117 8.96 16.69 8.87
CA THR A 117 10.09 16.82 7.92
C THR A 117 11.13 15.73 8.12
N GLY A 118 11.46 15.39 9.38
CA GLY A 118 12.39 14.30 9.70
C GLY A 118 11.93 12.95 9.15
N ILE A 119 10.64 12.62 9.27
CA ILE A 119 10.05 11.40 8.69
C ILE A 119 10.18 11.42 7.17
N LEU A 120 9.73 12.49 6.49
CA LEU A 120 9.80 12.58 5.03
C LEU A 120 11.25 12.54 4.50
N LEU A 121 12.21 13.09 5.28
CA LEU A 121 13.64 13.02 4.95
C LEU A 121 14.15 11.58 4.98
N VAL A 122 13.81 10.81 6.00
CA VAL A 122 14.28 9.43 6.14
C VAL A 122 13.58 8.50 5.15
N GLU A 123 12.28 8.66 4.94
CA GLU A 123 11.50 7.77 4.08
C GLU A 123 11.90 7.89 2.60
N THR A 124 11.95 9.11 2.07
CA THR A 124 12.10 9.33 0.62
C THR A 124 13.09 10.42 0.26
N ARG A 125 13.92 10.87 1.22
CA ARG A 125 14.77 12.06 1.02
C ARG A 125 13.93 13.26 0.55
N LEU A 126 12.79 13.48 1.22
CA LEU A 126 11.85 14.56 0.92
C LEU A 126 11.22 14.42 -0.47
N GLY A 127 10.81 13.20 -0.83
CA GLY A 127 10.13 12.92 -2.09
C GLY A 127 11.05 12.68 -3.30
N THR A 128 12.39 12.74 -3.13
CA THR A 128 13.32 12.53 -4.24
C THR A 128 13.45 11.05 -4.66
N TYR A 129 13.04 10.11 -3.80
CA TYR A 129 13.03 8.69 -4.10
C TYR A 129 11.88 7.99 -3.40
N THR A 130 10.81 7.72 -4.13
CA THR A 130 9.57 7.10 -3.62
C THR A 130 9.48 5.60 -3.89
N GLY A 131 10.57 5.01 -4.41
CA GLY A 131 10.61 3.63 -4.89
C GLY A 131 10.46 3.55 -6.41
N ASN A 132 10.85 2.41 -6.96
CA ASN A 132 10.85 2.15 -8.41
C ASN A 132 10.10 0.87 -8.80
N ARG A 133 9.38 0.25 -7.86
CA ARG A 133 8.59 -0.95 -8.12
C ARG A 133 7.12 -0.62 -8.14
N ARG A 134 6.34 -1.37 -8.92
CA ARG A 134 4.89 -1.20 -8.94
C ARG A 134 4.28 -1.80 -7.67
N VAL A 135 3.53 -1.01 -6.92
CA VAL A 135 2.85 -1.46 -5.68
C VAL A 135 1.93 -2.64 -5.97
N LEU A 136 1.15 -2.56 -7.06
CA LEU A 136 0.29 -3.66 -7.50
C LEU A 136 1.09 -4.96 -7.68
N SER A 137 2.13 -4.96 -8.50
CA SER A 137 2.94 -6.13 -8.81
C SER A 137 3.59 -6.72 -7.56
N THR A 138 4.12 -5.87 -6.69
CA THR A 138 4.74 -6.27 -5.42
C THR A 138 3.75 -6.97 -4.49
N LEU A 139 2.60 -6.34 -4.22
CA LEU A 139 1.60 -6.88 -3.30
C LEU A 139 0.89 -8.10 -3.88
N SER A 140 0.58 -8.08 -5.18
CA SER A 140 -0.03 -9.24 -5.86
C SER A 140 0.88 -10.45 -5.87
N THR A 141 2.18 -10.26 -6.14
CA THR A 141 3.16 -11.35 -6.09
C THR A 141 3.24 -11.95 -4.69
N MET A 142 3.40 -11.10 -3.64
CA MET A 142 3.41 -11.60 -2.25
C MET A 142 2.12 -12.31 -1.87
N ALA A 143 0.95 -11.76 -2.23
CA ALA A 143 -0.35 -12.35 -1.92
C ALA A 143 -0.55 -13.71 -2.62
N ALA A 144 -0.06 -13.85 -3.87
CA ALA A 144 -0.14 -15.08 -4.64
C ALA A 144 0.70 -16.23 -4.04
N LEU A 145 1.70 -15.93 -3.18
CA LEU A 145 2.48 -16.95 -2.48
C LEU A 145 1.67 -17.79 -1.47
N SER A 146 0.39 -17.48 -1.25
CA SER A 146 -0.53 -18.36 -0.54
C SER A 146 -0.82 -19.65 -1.31
N ASP A 147 -0.69 -19.64 -2.65
CA ASP A 147 -0.77 -20.83 -3.48
C ASP A 147 0.56 -21.61 -3.43
N PRO A 148 0.55 -22.90 -3.03
CA PRO A 148 1.78 -23.70 -2.93
C PRO A 148 2.54 -23.84 -4.25
N ALA A 149 1.83 -23.92 -5.39
CA ALA A 149 2.47 -24.08 -6.70
C ALA A 149 3.15 -22.78 -7.14
N VAL A 150 2.51 -21.62 -6.91
CA VAL A 150 3.09 -20.29 -7.15
C VAL A 150 4.30 -20.07 -6.23
N ARG A 151 4.17 -20.44 -4.96
CA ARG A 151 5.23 -20.35 -3.95
C ARG A 151 6.47 -21.16 -4.33
N GLN A 152 6.28 -22.38 -4.80
CA GLN A 152 7.37 -23.25 -5.24
C GLN A 152 8.10 -22.65 -6.44
N ARG A 153 7.37 -22.22 -7.47
CA ARG A 153 7.95 -21.54 -8.64
C ARG A 153 8.71 -20.26 -8.25
N PHE A 154 8.16 -19.45 -7.34
CA PHE A 154 8.84 -18.27 -6.84
C PHE A 154 10.16 -18.62 -6.15
N TRP A 155 10.17 -19.62 -5.26
CA TRP A 155 11.36 -20.05 -4.54
C TRP A 155 12.45 -20.56 -5.49
N GLU A 156 12.09 -21.28 -6.55
CA GLU A 156 13.01 -21.75 -7.58
C GLU A 156 13.63 -20.64 -8.41
N GLN A 157 12.94 -19.50 -8.55
CA GLN A 157 13.46 -18.32 -9.25
C GLN A 157 14.44 -17.49 -8.40
N ILE A 158 14.44 -17.65 -7.07
CA ILE A 158 15.43 -16.98 -6.21
C ILE A 158 16.81 -17.59 -6.50
N PRO A 159 17.86 -16.77 -6.75
CA PRO A 159 19.23 -17.28 -6.92
C PRO A 159 19.65 -18.14 -5.72
N PRO A 160 20.29 -19.30 -5.93
CA PRO A 160 20.61 -20.26 -4.87
C PRO A 160 21.36 -19.63 -3.69
N GLU A 161 22.28 -18.70 -3.96
CA GLU A 161 23.09 -18.00 -2.95
C GLU A 161 22.27 -17.02 -2.08
N ARG A 162 21.06 -16.70 -2.49
CA ARG A 162 20.13 -15.84 -1.73
C ARG A 162 18.98 -16.60 -1.11
N ARG A 163 18.87 -17.91 -1.37
CA ARG A 163 17.77 -18.74 -0.82
C ARG A 163 17.94 -18.97 0.67
N ILE A 164 16.87 -18.80 1.41
CA ILE A 164 16.72 -19.41 2.73
C ILE A 164 16.20 -20.84 2.55
N SER A 165 16.27 -21.69 3.57
CA SER A 165 15.73 -23.06 3.46
C SER A 165 14.24 -23.03 3.09
N SER A 166 13.80 -24.03 2.32
CA SER A 166 12.42 -24.16 1.83
C SER A 166 11.39 -24.05 2.96
N ASP A 167 11.62 -24.73 4.10
CA ASP A 167 10.69 -24.69 5.24
C ASP A 167 10.58 -23.29 5.87
N ARG A 168 11.71 -22.60 6.04
CA ARG A 168 11.72 -21.22 6.54
C ARG A 168 11.06 -20.26 5.58
N PHE A 169 11.25 -20.49 4.28
CA PHE A 169 10.60 -19.69 3.25
C PHE A 169 9.08 -19.92 3.29
N ALA A 170 8.62 -21.17 3.33
CA ALA A 170 7.21 -21.52 3.40
C ALA A 170 6.51 -20.87 4.61
N ALA A 171 7.11 -21.01 5.81
CA ALA A 171 6.56 -20.41 7.03
C ALA A 171 6.47 -18.87 6.96
N LYS A 172 7.48 -18.20 6.37
CA LYS A 172 7.42 -16.75 6.14
C LYS A 172 6.40 -16.37 5.09
N ALA A 173 6.30 -17.16 4.00
CA ALA A 173 5.38 -16.89 2.91
C ALA A 173 3.92 -16.97 3.37
N ASP A 174 3.56 -17.93 4.23
CA ASP A 174 2.20 -18.04 4.78
C ASP A 174 1.78 -16.77 5.52
N ALA A 175 2.63 -16.29 6.46
CA ALA A 175 2.33 -15.07 7.21
C ALA A 175 2.32 -13.82 6.32
N LYS A 176 3.27 -13.72 5.38
CA LYS A 176 3.43 -12.55 4.54
C LYS A 176 2.42 -12.47 3.40
N SER A 177 2.00 -13.61 2.85
CA SER A 177 0.97 -13.62 1.80
C SER A 177 -0.40 -13.17 2.33
N ALA A 178 -0.76 -13.59 3.55
CA ALA A 178 -1.99 -13.13 4.18
C ALA A 178 -1.97 -11.62 4.43
N TRP A 179 -0.88 -11.10 4.99
CA TRP A 179 -0.69 -9.66 5.18
C TRP A 179 -0.72 -8.89 3.85
N ALA A 180 0.03 -9.35 2.84
CA ALA A 180 0.07 -8.69 1.54
C ALA A 180 -1.29 -8.69 0.83
N TYR A 181 -2.10 -9.71 1.05
CA TYR A 181 -3.45 -9.75 0.52
C TYR A 181 -4.36 -8.67 1.12
N GLU A 182 -4.26 -8.42 2.44
CA GLU A 182 -4.99 -7.32 3.08
C GLU A 182 -4.50 -5.94 2.57
N GLU A 183 -3.18 -5.77 2.41
CA GLU A 183 -2.61 -4.54 1.84
C GLU A 183 -3.00 -4.36 0.37
N LEU A 184 -3.06 -5.43 -0.43
CA LEU A 184 -3.53 -5.39 -1.82
C LEU A 184 -4.99 -4.93 -1.91
N LYS A 185 -5.86 -5.48 -1.07
CA LYS A 185 -7.27 -5.04 -1.02
C LYS A 185 -7.40 -3.58 -0.63
N ALA A 186 -6.62 -3.13 0.35
CA ALA A 186 -6.57 -1.73 0.74
C ALA A 186 -6.04 -0.84 -0.40
N PHE A 187 -5.02 -1.30 -1.14
CA PHE A 187 -4.48 -0.62 -2.31
C PHE A 187 -5.52 -0.43 -3.41
N LEU A 188 -6.21 -1.50 -3.80
CA LEU A 188 -7.24 -1.44 -4.84
C LEU A 188 -8.41 -0.53 -4.44
N ARG A 189 -8.80 -0.54 -3.15
CA ARG A 189 -9.84 0.36 -2.64
C ARG A 189 -9.39 1.82 -2.59
N PHE A 190 -8.14 2.07 -2.19
CA PHE A 190 -7.56 3.40 -2.16
C PHE A 190 -7.48 3.99 -3.57
N THR A 191 -6.89 3.27 -4.52
CA THR A 191 -6.75 3.73 -5.91
C THR A 191 -8.11 3.95 -6.58
N ALA A 192 -9.10 3.09 -6.33
CA ALA A 192 -10.46 3.27 -6.84
C ALA A 192 -11.14 4.51 -6.25
N ARG A 193 -10.96 4.78 -4.95
CA ARG A 193 -11.51 5.96 -4.27
C ARG A 193 -10.93 7.25 -4.82
N GLU A 194 -9.60 7.27 -5.05
CA GLU A 194 -8.90 8.47 -5.52
C GLU A 194 -8.86 8.60 -7.06
N GLY A 195 -9.42 7.64 -7.80
CA GLY A 195 -9.39 7.64 -9.26
C GLY A 195 -7.98 7.46 -9.84
N ILE A 196 -7.10 6.76 -9.12
CA ILE A 196 -5.73 6.46 -9.53
C ILE A 196 -5.69 5.12 -10.28
N ASP A 197 -4.97 5.08 -11.41
CA ASP A 197 -4.70 3.81 -12.08
C ASP A 197 -3.73 2.95 -11.25
N PRO A 198 -4.15 1.78 -10.73
CA PRO A 198 -3.32 0.93 -9.88
C PRO A 198 -2.06 0.40 -10.59
N LEU A 199 -2.06 0.34 -11.93
CA LEU A 199 -0.91 -0.07 -12.72
C LEU A 199 0.24 0.94 -12.71
N THR A 200 -0.03 2.19 -12.34
CA THR A 200 0.94 3.28 -12.44
C THR A 200 1.67 3.60 -11.14
N VAL A 201 1.15 3.21 -9.99
CA VAL A 201 1.65 3.63 -8.67
C VAL A 201 3.02 3.01 -8.36
N PRO A 202 4.09 3.82 -8.25
CA PRO A 202 5.39 3.33 -7.81
C PRO A 202 5.44 3.21 -6.28
N GLY A 203 6.35 2.35 -5.80
CA GLY A 203 6.56 2.18 -4.36
C GLY A 203 7.80 1.36 -4.03
N SER A 204 7.91 1.00 -2.76
CA SER A 204 9.01 0.19 -2.25
C SER A 204 8.83 -1.30 -2.58
N TYR A 205 9.88 -2.09 -2.35
CA TYR A 205 9.85 -3.55 -2.44
C TYR A 205 8.89 -4.22 -1.43
N ALA A 206 8.36 -3.47 -0.47
CA ALA A 206 7.35 -3.92 0.49
C ALA A 206 5.93 -3.46 0.12
N GLY A 207 5.78 -2.60 -0.90
CA GLY A 207 4.49 -2.05 -1.32
C GLY A 207 4.10 -0.74 -0.61
N ALA A 208 5.04 -0.10 0.12
CA ALA A 208 4.83 1.25 0.64
C ALA A 208 4.88 2.28 -0.49
N MET A 209 4.06 3.33 -0.42
CA MET A 209 3.86 4.28 -1.52
C MET A 209 3.88 5.74 -1.09
N GLY A 210 4.20 6.60 -2.06
CA GLY A 210 4.22 8.05 -1.89
C GLY A 210 5.42 8.59 -1.11
N ILE A 211 5.44 9.90 -0.90
CA ILE A 211 6.52 10.62 -0.20
C ILE A 211 6.65 10.17 1.26
N CYS A 212 5.52 9.84 1.89
CA CYS A 212 5.45 9.37 3.28
C CYS A 212 5.60 7.84 3.44
N GLN A 213 5.75 7.08 2.36
CA GLN A 213 5.89 5.62 2.37
C GLN A 213 4.81 4.91 3.19
N PHE A 214 3.56 5.32 3.02
CA PHE A 214 2.45 4.63 3.67
C PHE A 214 2.21 3.26 3.04
N MET A 215 1.98 2.27 3.89
CA MET A 215 1.32 1.05 3.45
C MET A 215 -0.12 1.35 3.01
N PRO A 216 -0.67 0.65 2.01
CA PRO A 216 -2.01 0.93 1.49
C PRO A 216 -3.12 0.97 2.53
N SER A 217 -3.06 0.11 3.55
CA SER A 217 -4.03 0.13 4.65
C SER A 217 -3.97 1.43 5.47
N ASN A 218 -2.78 2.02 5.64
CA ASN A 218 -2.63 3.32 6.27
C ASN A 218 -3.09 4.45 5.34
N ALA A 219 -2.76 4.38 4.06
CA ALA A 219 -3.25 5.34 3.06
C ALA A 219 -4.78 5.38 3.01
N LEU A 220 -5.42 4.23 2.94
CA LEU A 220 -6.89 4.14 2.90
C LEU A 220 -7.57 4.74 4.13
N ARG A 221 -6.94 4.64 5.32
CA ARG A 221 -7.54 5.07 6.58
C ARG A 221 -7.10 6.44 7.08
N LEU A 222 -5.86 6.84 6.80
CA LEU A 222 -5.19 7.95 7.49
C LEU A 222 -4.62 9.01 6.54
N ALA A 223 -4.54 8.74 5.24
CA ALA A 223 -4.12 9.76 4.29
C ALA A 223 -5.19 10.85 4.16
N LEU A 224 -4.74 12.08 4.02
CA LEU A 224 -5.58 13.27 3.93
C LEU A 224 -5.28 14.06 2.65
N ASP A 225 -6.33 14.63 2.11
CA ASP A 225 -6.28 15.74 1.16
C ASP A 225 -5.85 17.00 1.93
N GLY A 226 -4.60 17.37 1.78
CA GLY A 226 -3.99 18.47 2.52
C GLY A 226 -4.09 19.81 1.79
N ASP A 227 -4.23 19.80 0.46
CA ASP A 227 -4.36 21.02 -0.34
C ASP A 227 -5.81 21.36 -0.72
N GLY A 228 -6.75 20.46 -0.42
CA GLY A 228 -8.19 20.69 -0.59
C GLY A 228 -8.66 20.53 -2.04
N ASP A 229 -7.94 19.81 -2.89
CA ASP A 229 -8.31 19.58 -4.29
C ASP A 229 -9.39 18.51 -4.47
N GLY A 230 -9.79 17.82 -3.39
CA GLY A 230 -10.81 16.78 -3.35
C GLY A 230 -10.27 15.38 -3.60
N ARG A 231 -8.96 15.18 -3.63
CA ARG A 231 -8.27 13.89 -3.80
C ARG A 231 -7.13 13.73 -2.80
N VAL A 232 -6.70 12.51 -2.60
CA VAL A 232 -5.49 12.22 -1.83
C VAL A 232 -4.42 11.70 -2.76
N ASP A 233 -3.39 12.49 -2.98
CA ASP A 233 -2.19 12.11 -3.72
C ASP A 233 -0.96 12.08 -2.80
N LEU A 234 -0.52 10.90 -2.37
CA LEU A 234 0.66 10.75 -1.53
C LEU A 234 1.99 11.11 -2.21
N PHE A 235 1.97 11.44 -3.51
CA PHE A 235 3.10 12.03 -4.24
C PHE A 235 3.03 13.55 -4.26
N ASN A 236 1.93 14.15 -3.80
CA ASN A 236 1.81 15.57 -3.48
C ASN A 236 2.38 15.84 -2.08
N HIS A 237 3.23 16.86 -1.97
CA HIS A 237 3.90 17.19 -0.71
C HIS A 237 2.92 17.64 0.38
N THR A 238 1.88 18.39 0.03
CA THR A 238 0.90 18.91 0.99
C THR A 238 0.08 17.80 1.61
N ASP A 239 -0.37 16.83 0.78
CA ASP A 239 -1.09 15.64 1.24
C ASP A 239 -0.20 14.72 2.09
N ALA A 240 1.04 14.51 1.65
CA ALA A 240 1.99 13.69 2.41
C ALA A 240 2.30 14.30 3.79
N ILE A 241 2.47 15.64 3.88
CA ILE A 241 2.68 16.38 5.13
C ILE A 241 1.47 16.23 6.05
N ALA A 242 0.26 16.51 5.55
CA ALA A 242 -0.99 16.36 6.30
C ALA A 242 -1.19 14.92 6.77
N SER A 243 -0.93 13.94 5.90
CA SER A 243 -1.07 12.51 6.19
C SER A 243 -0.12 12.04 7.29
N VAL A 244 1.15 12.47 7.28
CA VAL A 244 2.11 12.16 8.37
C VAL A 244 1.64 12.75 9.69
N GLY A 245 1.19 14.00 9.70
CA GLY A 245 0.63 14.65 10.88
C GLY A 245 -0.55 13.88 11.46
N ASN A 246 -1.52 13.51 10.59
CA ASN A 246 -2.68 12.72 10.97
C ASN A 246 -2.31 11.33 11.49
N TYR A 247 -1.36 10.64 10.85
CA TYR A 247 -0.87 9.34 11.31
C TYR A 247 -0.34 9.40 12.73
N LEU A 248 0.55 10.35 13.02
CA LEU A 248 1.13 10.49 14.36
C LEU A 248 0.07 10.88 15.38
N ARG A 249 -0.86 11.78 15.04
CA ARG A 249 -2.00 12.13 15.89
C ARG A 249 -2.91 10.93 16.18
N HIS A 250 -3.21 10.12 15.17
CA HIS A 250 -3.96 8.88 15.33
C HIS A 250 -3.27 7.93 16.31
N HIS A 251 -1.93 7.84 16.26
CA HIS A 251 -1.11 7.05 17.17
C HIS A 251 -0.79 7.76 18.48
N ARG A 252 -1.64 8.74 18.86
CA ARG A 252 -1.65 9.43 20.15
C ARG A 252 -0.53 10.43 20.36
N TRP A 253 0.03 11.00 19.30
CA TRP A 253 0.85 12.18 19.43
C TRP A 253 0.06 13.31 20.13
N ARG A 254 0.71 14.03 21.04
CA ARG A 254 0.14 15.20 21.73
C ARG A 254 1.22 16.28 21.84
N PRO A 255 0.85 17.56 21.77
CA PRO A 255 1.77 18.66 22.09
C PRO A 255 2.35 18.49 23.51
N GLY A 256 3.60 18.87 23.70
CA GLY A 256 4.25 18.82 25.01
C GLY A 256 4.71 17.45 25.49
N MET A 257 4.60 16.40 24.65
CA MET A 257 5.10 15.06 25.01
C MET A 257 6.61 15.08 25.30
N ALA A 258 7.01 14.35 26.36
CA ALA A 258 8.41 14.08 26.63
C ALA A 258 9.06 13.25 25.50
N ARG A 259 10.39 13.34 25.36
CA ARG A 259 11.13 12.66 24.27
C ARG A 259 10.86 11.15 24.20
N ASP A 260 10.80 10.46 25.33
CA ASP A 260 10.50 9.02 25.41
C ASP A 260 9.10 8.66 24.93
N GLN A 261 8.12 9.54 25.13
CA GLN A 261 6.76 9.40 24.62
C GLN A 261 6.71 9.59 23.10
N ARG A 262 7.38 10.64 22.58
CA ARG A 262 7.54 10.88 21.14
C ARG A 262 8.22 9.69 20.47
N TYR A 263 9.27 9.15 21.06
CA TYR A 263 9.98 7.96 20.60
C TYR A 263 9.02 6.76 20.42
N ARG A 264 8.16 6.50 21.42
CA ARG A 264 7.18 5.40 21.32
C ARG A 264 6.14 5.60 20.22
N VAL A 265 5.76 6.84 19.93
CA VAL A 265 4.83 7.13 18.82
C VAL A 265 5.53 6.92 17.47
N ILE A 266 6.78 7.39 17.32
CA ILE A 266 7.55 7.21 16.08
C ILE A 266 7.80 5.73 15.79
N LEU A 267 7.99 4.88 16.81
CA LEU A 267 8.06 3.42 16.64
C LEU A 267 6.79 2.79 16.05
N ARG A 268 5.64 3.49 16.04
CA ARG A 268 4.44 3.03 15.34
C ARG A 268 4.53 3.25 13.84
N TYR A 269 5.30 4.23 13.42
CA TYR A 269 5.56 4.50 12.01
C TYR A 269 6.49 3.43 11.41
N ASN A 270 7.62 3.24 12.05
CA ASN A 270 8.54 2.14 11.74
C ASN A 270 9.10 1.55 13.05
N TYR A 271 8.91 0.24 13.26
CA TYR A 271 9.35 -0.47 14.46
C TYR A 271 10.86 -0.74 14.42
N SER A 272 11.63 0.35 14.33
CA SER A 272 13.09 0.36 14.31
C SER A 272 13.62 1.39 15.31
N LYS A 273 14.41 0.95 16.29
CA LYS A 273 15.02 1.83 17.28
C LYS A 273 15.92 2.89 16.65
N PRO A 274 16.86 2.52 15.73
CA PRO A 274 17.68 3.51 15.03
C PRO A 274 16.85 4.53 14.22
N TYR A 275 15.75 4.09 13.61
CA TYR A 275 14.82 4.98 12.92
C TYR A 275 14.27 6.05 13.85
N ALA A 276 13.66 5.62 14.96
CA ALA A 276 13.01 6.55 15.88
C ALA A 276 14.00 7.55 16.53
N GLU A 277 15.20 7.09 16.89
CA GLU A 277 16.27 7.94 17.38
C GLU A 277 16.72 8.96 16.33
N THR A 278 16.86 8.53 15.07
CA THR A 278 17.27 9.39 13.98
C THR A 278 16.23 10.50 13.72
N ILE A 279 14.94 10.17 13.68
CA ILE A 279 13.87 11.18 13.50
C ILE A 279 13.93 12.23 14.61
N LEU A 280 14.07 11.82 15.88
CA LEU A 280 14.15 12.75 16.98
C LEU A 280 15.42 13.64 16.93
N ASN A 281 16.57 13.06 16.55
CA ASN A 281 17.81 13.82 16.40
C ASN A 281 17.74 14.82 15.24
N ILE A 282 17.09 14.45 14.13
CA ILE A 282 16.83 15.38 13.01
C ILE A 282 15.93 16.52 13.49
N ALA A 283 14.83 16.18 14.18
CA ALA A 283 13.89 17.19 14.68
C ALA A 283 14.58 18.18 15.64
N ASP A 284 15.41 17.70 16.56
CA ASP A 284 16.19 18.57 17.47
C ASP A 284 17.14 19.51 16.71
N GLN A 285 17.80 19.03 15.63
CA GLN A 285 18.70 19.87 14.81
C GLN A 285 17.94 20.88 13.92
N LEU A 286 16.68 20.65 13.60
CA LEU A 286 15.86 21.54 12.80
C LEU A 286 15.20 22.62 13.66
N GLY A 287 14.82 22.31 14.91
CA GLY A 287 14.13 23.21 15.83
C GLY A 287 15.06 24.11 16.67
N GLY A 288 16.36 23.84 16.69
CA GLY A 288 17.38 24.64 17.38
C GLY A 288 18.10 25.53 16.41
#